data_7eff1d62acf4e5f2d37c6b9fb710defd
#
_entry.id   7eff1d62acf4e5f2d37c6b9fb710defd
#
_cell.length_a   1.000
_cell.length_b   1.000
_cell.length_c   1.000
_cell.angle_alpha   90.00
_cell.angle_beta   90.00
_cell.angle_gamma   90.00
#
_symmetry.space_group_name_H-M   'P 1'
#
loop_
_entity.id
_entity.type
_entity.pdbx_description
1 polymer ?
#
loop_
_entity_poly.entity_id
_entity_poly.type
_entity_poly.pdbx_seq_one_letter_code
_entity_poly.pdbx_strand_id
1 'polypeptide(L)'
;MTAAATTWTQHLTVRPSLDELRSGSPLTRELACQLIRASDDELPGLLAAALQAKQRFKPGVITYSRKVFIPLTNLCRDYCGYCIFRRDPRQPGAHTMTPDQVLEVARAGEKLGCTEALFSLGDKPELAFPEMRETLRHLGYRSTLHYLEAMCELVLRETHLLPHPNPGLLSAEWITRLAAVSPSMGLMLENASTSLLDPGAAHDNAPDKIPARRLRTIEEAGRRNVPFTTGLLIGIGETPEDRVDTLLAIRDLHRRYGHIQEVIIQNFRTKPDIPMRDWPEPTQGEMLRTIAVARLLMPDVNLQAPPNLSAPYYDELLDAGINDWGGISPLTPDFINPEKPWPHLEELKLRTEAKGYSLRQRLPVYPEFLPALRTRTGLLAERLEAVTDYEGYARRTLAA
;
A
#
# COMPACT_ATOMS: atom_id res chain seq x y z
N MET A 1 -27.63 43.90 28.71
CA MET A 1 -26.19 43.69 28.87
C MET A 1 -25.87 42.25 28.52
N THR A 2 -25.59 42.00 27.27
CA THR A 2 -25.29 40.66 26.72
C THR A 2 -23.78 40.53 26.59
N ALA A 3 -23.19 39.62 27.37
CA ALA A 3 -21.78 39.35 27.31
C ALA A 3 -21.48 38.54 26.05
N ALA A 4 -20.71 39.11 25.15
CA ALA A 4 -20.15 38.41 23.98
C ALA A 4 -19.09 37.42 24.45
N ALA A 5 -19.32 36.15 24.20
CA ALA A 5 -18.31 35.10 24.35
C ALA A 5 -17.26 35.22 23.24
N THR A 6 -16.09 35.72 23.59
CA THR A 6 -14.93 35.80 22.70
C THR A 6 -14.32 34.39 22.62
N THR A 7 -14.59 33.68 21.53
CA THR A 7 -13.93 32.43 21.19
C THR A 7 -12.47 32.73 20.77
N TRP A 8 -11.55 32.44 21.67
CA TRP A 8 -10.13 32.46 21.38
C TRP A 8 -9.79 31.21 20.52
N THR A 9 -9.81 31.34 19.22
CA THR A 9 -9.14 30.40 18.31
C THR A 9 -7.63 30.66 18.46
N GLN A 10 -6.97 29.87 19.30
CA GLN A 10 -5.53 29.84 19.34
C GLN A 10 -5.01 29.27 17.99
N HIS A 11 -4.49 30.15 17.15
CA HIS A 11 -3.63 29.75 16.03
C HIS A 11 -2.30 29.24 16.63
N LEU A 12 -2.26 27.96 16.96
CA LEU A 12 -1.03 27.28 17.34
C LEU A 12 -0.16 27.20 16.08
N THR A 13 0.88 27.99 16.02
CA THR A 13 1.87 27.94 14.92
C THR A 13 2.67 26.65 15.02
N VAL A 14 2.91 25.99 13.87
CA VAL A 14 3.71 24.75 13.77
C VAL A 14 5.19 24.95 14.15
N ARG A 15 5.68 26.19 14.17
CA ARG A 15 7.07 26.52 14.52
C ARG A 15 7.56 25.93 15.86
N PRO A 16 6.82 26.10 16.98
CA PRO A 16 7.21 25.45 18.24
C PRO A 16 7.26 23.93 18.13
N SER A 17 6.37 23.33 17.36
CA SER A 17 6.30 21.88 17.12
C SER A 17 7.52 21.34 16.38
N LEU A 18 8.05 22.06 15.41
CA LEU A 18 9.27 21.71 14.68
C LEU A 18 10.53 21.88 15.56
N ASP A 19 10.54 22.88 16.44
CA ASP A 19 11.66 23.11 17.38
C ASP A 19 11.70 22.01 18.46
N GLU A 20 10.55 21.53 18.92
CA GLU A 20 10.46 20.36 19.81
C GLU A 20 11.05 19.09 19.16
N LEU A 21 10.73 18.85 17.88
CA LEU A 21 11.31 17.70 17.13
C LEU A 21 12.83 17.84 16.98
N ARG A 22 13.34 19.04 16.72
CA ARG A 22 14.79 19.29 16.63
C ARG A 22 15.52 19.06 17.96
N SER A 23 14.83 19.24 19.08
CA SER A 23 15.35 18.95 20.41
C SER A 23 15.44 17.45 20.73
N GLY A 24 14.95 16.57 19.83
CA GLY A 24 14.96 15.12 19.99
C GLY A 24 13.76 14.56 20.76
N SER A 25 12.75 15.36 21.02
CA SER A 25 11.49 14.92 21.65
C SER A 25 10.74 13.92 20.76
N PRO A 26 10.14 12.86 21.35
CA PRO A 26 9.32 11.93 20.58
C PRO A 26 8.11 12.64 19.99
N LEU A 27 7.76 12.33 18.73
CA LEU A 27 6.54 12.86 18.12
C LEU A 27 5.30 12.26 18.79
N THR A 28 4.63 13.09 19.62
CA THR A 28 3.37 12.73 20.27
C THR A 28 2.19 12.83 19.29
N ARG A 29 1.01 12.30 19.68
CA ARG A 29 -0.21 12.44 18.88
C ARG A 29 -0.59 13.91 18.68
N GLU A 30 -0.58 14.69 19.74
CA GLU A 30 -0.94 16.11 19.74
C GLU A 30 -0.05 16.89 18.78
N LEU A 31 1.25 16.64 18.85
CA LEU A 31 2.23 17.27 17.98
C LEU A 31 2.03 16.84 16.50
N ALA A 32 1.77 15.57 16.25
CA ALA A 32 1.47 15.08 14.91
C ALA A 32 0.18 15.70 14.33
N CYS A 33 -0.86 15.88 15.17
CA CYS A 33 -2.09 16.55 14.78
C CYS A 33 -1.89 18.05 14.48
N GLN A 34 -0.95 18.71 15.12
CA GLN A 34 -0.57 20.09 14.77
C GLN A 34 0.17 20.11 13.42
N LEU A 35 1.14 19.22 13.24
CA LEU A 35 1.96 19.16 12.01
C LEU A 35 1.14 18.80 10.76
N ILE A 36 0.16 17.91 10.87
CA ILE A 36 -0.68 17.54 9.71
C ILE A 36 -1.61 18.68 9.28
N ARG A 37 -1.83 19.67 10.15
CA ARG A 37 -2.61 20.88 9.90
C ARG A 37 -1.74 22.11 9.58
N ALA A 38 -0.44 21.92 9.35
CA ALA A 38 0.47 22.97 8.95
C ALA A 38 -0.13 23.79 7.79
N SER A 39 -0.05 25.12 7.86
CA SER A 39 -0.44 26.00 6.76
C SER A 39 0.51 25.83 5.55
N ASP A 40 0.14 26.40 4.41
CA ASP A 40 1.02 26.35 3.23
C ASP A 40 2.33 27.11 3.46
N ASP A 41 2.34 28.16 4.28
CA ASP A 41 3.55 28.89 4.67
C ASP A 41 4.47 28.07 5.60
N GLU A 42 3.91 27.15 6.37
CA GLU A 42 4.65 26.27 7.28
C GLU A 42 5.08 24.96 6.64
N LEU A 43 4.46 24.58 5.52
CA LEU A 43 4.73 23.32 4.82
C LEU A 43 6.21 23.13 4.45
N PRO A 44 6.96 24.14 3.93
CA PRO A 44 8.38 23.98 3.63
C PRO A 44 9.22 23.55 4.86
N GLY A 45 8.90 24.08 6.03
CA GLY A 45 9.57 23.68 7.28
C GLY A 45 9.29 22.24 7.68
N LEU A 46 8.04 21.78 7.52
CA LEU A 46 7.64 20.40 7.77
C LEU A 46 8.33 19.44 6.80
N LEU A 47 8.36 19.77 5.50
CA LEU A 47 9.05 18.96 4.48
C LEU A 47 10.55 18.85 4.77
N ALA A 48 11.21 19.95 5.16
CA ALA A 48 12.62 19.95 5.51
C ALA A 48 12.92 19.01 6.70
N ALA A 49 12.07 18.98 7.72
CA ALA A 49 12.21 18.08 8.85
C ALA A 49 12.01 16.61 8.45
N ALA A 50 11.00 16.31 7.62
CA ALA A 50 10.74 14.98 7.10
C ALA A 50 11.88 14.48 6.20
N LEU A 51 12.41 15.36 5.34
CA LEU A 51 13.54 15.06 4.47
C LEU A 51 14.81 14.76 5.28
N GLN A 52 15.08 15.50 6.35
CA GLN A 52 16.19 15.23 7.24
C GLN A 52 16.06 13.85 7.91
N ALA A 53 14.86 13.50 8.40
CA ALA A 53 14.59 12.17 8.94
C ALA A 53 14.81 11.07 7.89
N LYS A 54 14.29 11.26 6.67
CA LYS A 54 14.50 10.32 5.56
C LYS A 54 15.98 10.15 5.23
N GLN A 55 16.76 11.22 5.13
CA GLN A 55 18.19 11.15 4.81
C GLN A 55 18.99 10.41 5.87
N ARG A 56 18.58 10.50 7.14
CA ARG A 56 19.24 9.78 8.24
C ARG A 56 18.99 8.27 8.20
N PHE A 57 17.79 7.82 7.82
CA PHE A 57 17.37 6.42 7.94
C PHE A 57 17.25 5.70 6.59
N LYS A 58 16.93 6.41 5.51
CA LYS A 58 16.74 5.88 4.16
C LYS A 58 17.45 6.76 3.11
N PRO A 59 18.80 6.89 3.19
CA PRO A 59 19.55 7.79 2.30
C PRO A 59 19.72 7.21 0.89
N GLY A 60 19.93 8.10 -0.09
CA GLY A 60 20.57 7.82 -1.37
C GLY A 60 19.76 6.99 -2.38
N VAL A 61 18.88 6.10 -1.93
CA VAL A 61 18.16 5.19 -2.81
C VAL A 61 16.64 5.41 -2.72
N ILE A 62 16.01 5.46 -3.87
CA ILE A 62 14.56 5.33 -4.03
C ILE A 62 14.29 4.01 -4.75
N THR A 63 13.33 3.26 -4.25
CA THR A 63 12.98 1.96 -4.84
C THR A 63 11.66 2.00 -5.61
N TYR A 64 11.48 1.00 -6.45
CA TYR A 64 10.22 0.64 -7.08
C TYR A 64 10.16 -0.87 -7.30
N SER A 65 8.97 -1.44 -7.35
CA SER A 65 8.78 -2.84 -7.76
C SER A 65 8.32 -2.91 -9.21
N ARG A 66 9.02 -3.66 -10.04
CA ARG A 66 8.57 -3.97 -11.40
C ARG A 66 7.69 -5.21 -11.33
N LYS A 67 6.38 -5.03 -11.53
CA LYS A 67 5.40 -6.06 -11.26
C LYS A 67 4.34 -6.23 -12.35
N VAL A 68 3.67 -7.37 -12.30
CA VAL A 68 2.38 -7.56 -12.95
C VAL A 68 1.28 -7.60 -11.92
N PHE A 69 0.14 -6.98 -12.24
CA PHE A 69 -1.08 -7.13 -11.47
C PHE A 69 -1.86 -8.34 -12.00
N ILE A 70 -2.20 -9.24 -11.09
CA ILE A 70 -3.04 -10.40 -11.36
C ILE A 70 -4.37 -10.17 -10.64
N PRO A 71 -5.40 -9.65 -11.35
CA PRO A 71 -6.72 -9.40 -10.77
C PRO A 71 -7.49 -10.73 -10.68
N LEU A 72 -7.11 -11.57 -9.72
CA LEU A 72 -7.54 -12.97 -9.65
C LEU A 72 -9.07 -13.12 -9.69
N THR A 73 -9.80 -12.24 -8.98
CA THR A 73 -11.23 -12.03 -9.14
C THR A 73 -11.60 -10.61 -8.76
N ASN A 74 -12.49 -9.99 -9.54
CA ASN A 74 -13.05 -8.67 -9.19
C ASN A 74 -14.43 -8.77 -8.51
N LEU A 75 -14.91 -9.97 -8.25
CA LEU A 75 -16.07 -10.17 -7.40
C LEU A 75 -15.65 -9.87 -5.96
N CYS A 76 -16.38 -9.00 -5.28
CA CYS A 76 -16.06 -8.58 -3.92
C CYS A 76 -17.34 -8.36 -3.11
N ARG A 77 -17.36 -8.79 -1.85
CA ARG A 77 -18.50 -8.55 -0.97
C ARG A 77 -18.52 -7.17 -0.34
N ASP A 78 -17.40 -6.43 -0.39
CA ASP A 78 -17.29 -5.05 0.09
C ASP A 78 -17.71 -4.06 -1.00
N TYR A 79 -18.59 -3.14 -0.68
CA TYR A 79 -19.09 -2.08 -1.56
C TYR A 79 -18.46 -0.73 -1.18
N CYS A 80 -17.12 -0.64 -1.24
CA CYS A 80 -16.42 0.60 -0.94
C CYS A 80 -16.80 1.70 -1.94
N GLY A 81 -17.18 2.89 -1.45
CA GLY A 81 -17.67 4.01 -2.25
C GLY A 81 -16.68 4.53 -3.31
N TYR A 82 -15.39 4.29 -3.13
CA TYR A 82 -14.31 4.72 -4.04
C TYR A 82 -13.83 3.63 -5.03
N CYS A 83 -14.34 2.39 -4.94
CA CYS A 83 -13.76 1.26 -5.66
C CYS A 83 -14.43 1.07 -7.04
N ILE A 84 -13.62 1.18 -8.12
CA ILE A 84 -14.04 0.86 -9.49
C ILE A 84 -13.77 -0.60 -9.87
N PHE A 85 -12.91 -1.29 -9.13
CA PHE A 85 -12.47 -2.64 -9.44
C PHE A 85 -13.58 -3.68 -9.22
N ARG A 86 -14.38 -3.48 -8.16
CA ARG A 86 -15.44 -4.41 -7.75
C ARG A 86 -16.52 -4.57 -8.81
N ARG A 87 -16.98 -5.82 -8.98
CA ARG A 87 -18.16 -6.18 -9.80
C ARG A 87 -19.05 -7.17 -9.05
N ASP A 88 -20.35 -7.13 -9.34
CA ASP A 88 -21.28 -8.23 -9.05
C ASP A 88 -21.18 -9.31 -10.14
N PRO A 89 -21.53 -10.57 -9.84
CA PRO A 89 -21.33 -11.70 -10.79
C PRO A 89 -21.94 -11.53 -12.17
N ARG A 90 -23.03 -10.73 -12.29
CA ARG A 90 -23.76 -10.50 -13.57
C ARG A 90 -23.42 -9.16 -14.22
N GLN A 91 -22.53 -8.39 -13.63
CA GLN A 91 -22.12 -7.12 -14.23
C GLN A 91 -21.13 -7.33 -15.37
N PRO A 92 -21.17 -6.47 -16.41
CA PRO A 92 -20.15 -6.49 -17.45
C PRO A 92 -18.74 -6.39 -16.87
N GLY A 93 -17.82 -7.23 -17.35
CA GLY A 93 -16.45 -7.28 -16.87
C GLY A 93 -16.24 -8.04 -15.55
N ALA A 94 -17.30 -8.65 -14.96
CA ALA A 94 -17.14 -9.57 -13.83
C ALA A 94 -16.32 -10.80 -14.27
N HIS A 95 -15.28 -11.12 -13.49
CA HIS A 95 -14.39 -12.24 -13.83
C HIS A 95 -13.78 -12.90 -12.61
N THR A 96 -13.39 -14.15 -12.80
CA THR A 96 -12.41 -14.89 -11.98
C THR A 96 -11.46 -15.56 -12.97
N MET A 97 -10.17 -15.24 -12.86
CA MET A 97 -9.15 -15.78 -13.77
C MET A 97 -9.00 -17.29 -13.59
N THR A 98 -8.82 -18.00 -14.71
CA THR A 98 -8.41 -19.41 -14.69
C THR A 98 -6.90 -19.54 -14.43
N PRO A 99 -6.40 -20.74 -14.05
CA PRO A 99 -4.97 -20.97 -13.89
C PRO A 99 -4.14 -20.61 -15.13
N ASP A 100 -4.66 -20.91 -16.34
CA ASP A 100 -3.99 -20.59 -17.60
C ASP A 100 -3.88 -19.08 -17.81
N GLN A 101 -4.93 -18.31 -17.51
CA GLN A 101 -4.91 -16.85 -17.58
C GLN A 101 -3.93 -16.23 -16.59
N VAL A 102 -3.83 -16.80 -15.38
CA VAL A 102 -2.83 -16.37 -14.38
C VAL A 102 -1.42 -16.58 -14.91
N LEU A 103 -1.14 -17.77 -15.48
CA LEU A 103 0.18 -18.08 -16.07
C LEU A 103 0.50 -17.24 -17.29
N GLU A 104 -0.47 -16.96 -18.14
CA GLU A 104 -0.28 -16.09 -19.31
C GLU A 104 0.24 -14.71 -18.88
N VAL A 105 -0.44 -14.06 -17.93
CA VAL A 105 -0.01 -12.76 -17.38
C VAL A 105 1.35 -12.85 -16.69
N ALA A 106 1.56 -13.88 -15.87
CA ALA A 106 2.81 -14.06 -15.14
C ALA A 106 4.01 -14.23 -16.09
N ARG A 107 3.90 -15.11 -17.09
CA ARG A 107 4.95 -15.35 -18.10
C ARG A 107 5.21 -14.14 -18.99
N ALA A 108 4.16 -13.38 -19.35
CA ALA A 108 4.32 -12.14 -20.08
C ALA A 108 5.07 -11.08 -19.26
N GLY A 109 4.76 -10.96 -17.96
CA GLY A 109 5.47 -10.08 -17.05
C GLY A 109 6.93 -10.48 -16.83
N GLU A 110 7.20 -11.77 -16.67
CA GLU A 110 8.57 -12.29 -16.55
C GLU A 110 9.44 -11.91 -17.76
N LYS A 111 8.93 -12.06 -18.98
CA LYS A 111 9.62 -11.65 -20.22
C LYS A 111 9.93 -10.15 -20.24
N LEU A 112 9.13 -9.34 -19.55
CA LEU A 112 9.34 -7.91 -19.43
C LEU A 112 10.20 -7.53 -18.20
N GLY A 113 10.83 -8.49 -17.53
CA GLY A 113 11.72 -8.28 -16.39
C GLY A 113 10.99 -7.91 -15.09
N CYS A 114 9.71 -8.25 -14.96
CA CYS A 114 9.03 -8.19 -13.69
C CYS A 114 9.62 -9.23 -12.71
N THR A 115 9.59 -8.89 -11.42
CA THR A 115 10.03 -9.78 -10.34
C THR A 115 8.92 -10.06 -9.33
N GLU A 116 7.79 -9.35 -9.44
CA GLU A 116 6.64 -9.48 -8.55
C GLU A 116 5.38 -9.82 -9.33
N ALA A 117 4.63 -10.79 -8.81
CA ALA A 117 3.24 -11.05 -9.17
C ALA A 117 2.33 -10.56 -8.05
N LEU A 118 1.75 -9.36 -8.21
CA LEU A 118 0.80 -8.81 -7.26
C LEU A 118 -0.58 -9.41 -7.50
N PHE A 119 -1.05 -10.24 -6.57
CA PHE A 119 -2.41 -10.74 -6.58
C PHE A 119 -3.35 -9.74 -5.90
N SER A 120 -4.16 -9.05 -6.70
CA SER A 120 -5.25 -8.20 -6.24
C SER A 120 -6.57 -8.92 -6.48
N LEU A 121 -7.45 -8.90 -5.49
CA LEU A 121 -8.72 -9.60 -5.59
C LEU A 121 -9.77 -8.99 -4.65
N GLY A 122 -11.04 -9.27 -4.96
CA GLY A 122 -12.14 -8.95 -4.05
C GLY A 122 -12.12 -9.82 -2.80
N ASP A 123 -12.56 -9.25 -1.66
CA ASP A 123 -12.56 -9.94 -0.38
C ASP A 123 -13.72 -10.95 -0.30
N LYS A 124 -13.39 -12.23 -0.17
CA LYS A 124 -14.28 -13.38 0.09
C LYS A 124 -15.64 -13.35 -0.64
N PRO A 125 -15.65 -13.21 -1.96
CA PRO A 125 -16.89 -13.14 -2.74
C PRO A 125 -17.79 -14.35 -2.55
N GLU A 126 -17.24 -15.53 -2.25
CA GLU A 126 -18.02 -16.74 -1.99
C GLU A 126 -18.97 -16.64 -0.78
N LEU A 127 -18.73 -15.70 0.14
CA LEU A 127 -19.62 -15.47 1.27
C LEU A 127 -20.87 -14.68 0.87
N ALA A 128 -20.79 -13.88 -0.22
CA ALA A 128 -21.89 -13.08 -0.70
C ALA A 128 -22.60 -13.71 -1.93
N PHE A 129 -21.84 -14.36 -2.83
CA PHE A 129 -22.32 -14.77 -4.14
C PHE A 129 -22.33 -16.29 -4.33
N PRO A 130 -23.52 -16.90 -4.56
CA PRO A 130 -23.62 -18.31 -4.94
C PRO A 130 -22.84 -18.64 -6.22
N GLU A 131 -22.82 -17.74 -7.18
CA GLU A 131 -22.10 -17.89 -8.44
C GLU A 131 -20.61 -18.09 -8.23
N MET A 132 -20.02 -17.37 -7.25
CA MET A 132 -18.60 -17.56 -6.92
C MET A 132 -18.34 -18.91 -6.26
N ARG A 133 -19.23 -19.39 -5.42
CA ARG A 133 -19.11 -20.75 -4.85
C ARG A 133 -19.13 -21.82 -5.94
N GLU A 134 -20.00 -21.64 -6.94
CA GLU A 134 -20.08 -22.54 -8.09
C GLU A 134 -18.81 -22.48 -8.95
N THR A 135 -18.30 -21.28 -9.23
CA THR A 135 -17.02 -21.10 -9.95
C THR A 135 -15.86 -21.78 -9.23
N LEU A 136 -15.73 -21.57 -7.91
CA LEU A 136 -14.69 -22.22 -7.12
C LEU A 136 -14.81 -23.74 -7.12
N ARG A 137 -16.04 -24.27 -7.04
CA ARG A 137 -16.29 -25.72 -7.10
C ARG A 137 -15.87 -26.31 -8.44
N HIS A 138 -16.17 -25.62 -9.56
CA HIS A 138 -15.72 -26.05 -10.90
C HIS A 138 -14.20 -26.02 -11.05
N LEU A 139 -13.54 -25.03 -10.44
CA LEU A 139 -12.07 -24.94 -10.38
C LEU A 139 -11.43 -25.94 -9.40
N GLY A 140 -12.24 -26.66 -8.58
CA GLY A 140 -11.75 -27.63 -7.61
C GLY A 140 -11.35 -27.06 -6.25
N TYR A 141 -11.78 -25.82 -5.92
CA TYR A 141 -11.39 -25.13 -4.69
C TYR A 141 -12.58 -24.86 -3.77
N ARG A 142 -12.31 -24.78 -2.45
CA ARG A 142 -13.33 -24.58 -1.41
C ARG A 142 -13.60 -23.10 -1.13
N SER A 143 -12.63 -22.22 -1.35
CA SER A 143 -12.72 -20.78 -1.10
C SER A 143 -11.76 -20.01 -1.98
N THR A 144 -11.98 -18.70 -2.08
CA THR A 144 -11.08 -17.78 -2.80
C THR A 144 -9.66 -17.84 -2.26
N LEU A 145 -9.47 -18.00 -0.94
CA LEU A 145 -8.14 -18.10 -0.33
C LEU A 145 -7.41 -19.40 -0.69
N HIS A 146 -8.11 -20.54 -0.80
CA HIS A 146 -7.51 -21.78 -1.31
C HIS A 146 -7.08 -21.63 -2.78
N TYR A 147 -7.92 -20.95 -3.57
CA TYR A 147 -7.59 -20.68 -4.96
C TYR A 147 -6.39 -19.76 -5.10
N LEU A 148 -6.33 -18.68 -4.31
CA LEU A 148 -5.20 -17.76 -4.28
C LEU A 148 -3.89 -18.47 -3.89
N GLU A 149 -3.89 -19.30 -2.84
CA GLU A 149 -2.73 -20.08 -2.42
C GLU A 149 -2.21 -20.95 -3.57
N ALA A 150 -3.10 -21.70 -4.25
CA ALA A 150 -2.74 -22.53 -5.38
C ALA A 150 -2.19 -21.72 -6.56
N MET A 151 -2.71 -20.49 -6.81
CA MET A 151 -2.20 -19.64 -7.88
C MET A 151 -0.86 -19.01 -7.53
N CYS A 152 -0.60 -18.66 -6.26
CA CYS A 152 0.73 -18.26 -5.81
C CYS A 152 1.75 -19.39 -5.99
N GLU A 153 1.40 -20.61 -5.59
CA GLU A 153 2.26 -21.79 -5.79
C GLU A 153 2.51 -22.06 -7.28
N LEU A 154 1.48 -21.94 -8.12
CA LEU A 154 1.58 -22.11 -9.55
C LEU A 154 2.56 -21.11 -10.17
N VAL A 155 2.46 -19.83 -9.81
CA VAL A 155 3.38 -18.78 -10.29
C VAL A 155 4.82 -19.06 -9.85
N LEU A 156 5.04 -19.43 -8.57
CA LEU A 156 6.37 -19.79 -8.07
C LEU A 156 6.97 -20.97 -8.83
N ARG A 157 6.15 -21.98 -9.15
CA ARG A 157 6.64 -23.19 -9.84
C ARG A 157 6.98 -22.91 -11.30
N GLU A 158 6.15 -22.14 -11.99
CA GLU A 158 6.19 -21.99 -13.44
C GLU A 158 6.95 -20.74 -13.93
N THR A 159 7.32 -19.82 -13.03
CA THR A 159 8.03 -18.56 -13.33
C THR A 159 9.07 -18.25 -12.26
N HIS A 160 9.84 -17.16 -12.46
CA HIS A 160 10.72 -16.60 -11.44
C HIS A 160 10.06 -15.45 -10.68
N LEU A 161 8.79 -15.16 -10.93
CA LEU A 161 8.07 -14.10 -10.19
C LEU A 161 7.81 -14.53 -8.76
N LEU A 162 7.93 -13.57 -7.86
CA LEU A 162 7.60 -13.74 -6.45
C LEU A 162 6.17 -13.24 -6.19
N PRO A 163 5.26 -14.07 -5.68
CA PRO A 163 3.90 -13.64 -5.37
C PRO A 163 3.87 -12.63 -4.22
N HIS A 164 2.98 -11.65 -4.32
CA HIS A 164 2.59 -10.74 -3.25
C HIS A 164 1.06 -10.71 -3.16
N PRO A 165 0.44 -11.55 -2.30
CA PRO A 165 -1.00 -11.59 -2.17
C PRO A 165 -1.55 -10.44 -1.31
N ASN A 166 -2.65 -9.83 -1.80
CA ASN A 166 -3.39 -8.79 -1.12
C ASN A 166 -4.90 -9.13 -1.07
N PRO A 167 -5.29 -10.18 -0.31
CA PRO A 167 -6.62 -10.79 -0.37
C PRO A 167 -7.65 -10.20 0.61
N GLY A 168 -7.36 -9.11 1.30
CA GLY A 168 -8.20 -8.59 2.38
C GLY A 168 -7.96 -9.29 3.72
N LEU A 169 -9.00 -9.51 4.52
CA LEU A 169 -8.87 -10.05 5.87
C LEU A 169 -8.39 -11.51 5.87
N LEU A 170 -7.40 -11.78 6.72
CA LEU A 170 -6.81 -13.11 6.90
C LEU A 170 -6.89 -13.58 8.36
N SER A 171 -7.12 -14.88 8.55
CA SER A 171 -6.88 -15.55 9.83
C SER A 171 -5.39 -15.87 10.01
N ALA A 172 -5.02 -16.18 11.23
CA ALA A 172 -3.68 -16.67 11.58
C ALA A 172 -3.22 -17.84 10.71
N GLU A 173 -4.10 -18.79 10.46
CA GLU A 173 -3.86 -19.96 9.63
C GLU A 173 -3.55 -19.55 8.18
N TRP A 174 -4.38 -18.67 7.60
CA TRP A 174 -4.19 -18.22 6.23
C TRP A 174 -2.91 -17.40 6.03
N ILE A 175 -2.53 -16.59 7.01
CA ILE A 175 -1.23 -15.89 6.99
C ILE A 175 -0.08 -16.91 6.94
N THR A 176 -0.13 -17.97 7.76
CA THR A 176 0.89 -19.01 7.77
C THR A 176 0.96 -19.75 6.43
N ARG A 177 -0.18 -20.12 5.84
CA ARG A 177 -0.26 -20.82 4.56
C ARG A 177 0.28 -19.97 3.41
N LEU A 178 -0.20 -18.73 3.29
CA LEU A 178 0.26 -17.83 2.23
C LEU A 178 1.74 -17.45 2.39
N ALA A 179 2.26 -17.35 3.61
CA ALA A 179 3.69 -17.13 3.84
C ALA A 179 4.59 -18.27 3.35
N ALA A 180 4.06 -19.48 3.14
CA ALA A 180 4.81 -20.57 2.54
C ALA A 180 5.03 -20.40 1.02
N VAL A 181 4.16 -19.63 0.35
CA VAL A 181 4.15 -19.40 -1.09
C VAL A 181 4.36 -17.94 -1.51
N SER A 182 4.68 -17.06 -0.56
CA SER A 182 4.96 -15.65 -0.83
C SER A 182 5.97 -15.07 0.16
N PRO A 183 6.90 -14.19 -0.26
CA PRO A 183 7.87 -13.59 0.65
C PRO A 183 7.28 -12.46 1.49
N SER A 184 6.19 -11.88 1.05
CA SER A 184 5.48 -10.79 1.70
C SER A 184 4.00 -10.83 1.32
N MET A 185 3.17 -10.11 2.04
CA MET A 185 1.76 -9.92 1.72
C MET A 185 1.28 -8.55 2.19
N GLY A 186 0.08 -8.15 1.76
CA GLY A 186 -0.44 -6.83 2.06
C GLY A 186 -1.91 -6.79 2.44
N LEU A 187 -2.26 -5.75 3.15
CA LEU A 187 -3.61 -5.31 3.46
C LEU A 187 -3.59 -3.81 3.75
N MET A 188 -4.18 -3.00 2.88
CA MET A 188 -4.36 -1.57 3.17
C MET A 188 -5.28 -1.40 4.37
N LEU A 189 -4.81 -0.75 5.46
CA LEU A 189 -5.68 -0.40 6.59
C LEU A 189 -6.77 0.58 6.14
N GLU A 190 -6.48 1.39 5.17
CA GLU A 190 -7.22 2.54 4.64
C GLU A 190 -7.32 3.66 5.67
N ASN A 191 -8.04 3.40 6.76
CA ASN A 191 -8.17 4.32 7.89
C ASN A 191 -8.55 3.57 9.18
N ALA A 192 -8.19 4.11 10.33
CA ALA A 192 -8.54 3.58 11.65
C ALA A 192 -9.86 4.14 12.20
N SER A 193 -10.44 5.16 11.56
CA SER A 193 -11.70 5.78 11.98
C SER A 193 -12.89 4.88 11.67
N THR A 194 -13.80 4.75 12.64
CA THR A 194 -15.08 4.04 12.45
C THR A 194 -16.14 4.90 11.78
N SER A 195 -15.95 6.23 11.69
CA SER A 195 -16.89 7.14 11.01
C SER A 195 -17.05 6.83 9.53
N LEU A 196 -16.05 6.20 8.91
CA LEU A 196 -16.12 5.75 7.52
C LEU A 196 -17.10 4.57 7.30
N LEU A 197 -17.61 3.95 8.37
CA LEU A 197 -18.63 2.90 8.34
C LEU A 197 -20.06 3.44 8.49
N ASP A 198 -20.20 4.74 8.75
CA ASP A 198 -21.50 5.38 8.93
C ASP A 198 -22.31 5.34 7.62
N PRO A 199 -23.65 5.40 7.68
CA PRO A 199 -24.50 5.42 6.50
C PRO A 199 -24.11 6.53 5.51
N GLY A 200 -23.84 6.16 4.26
CA GLY A 200 -23.40 7.06 3.19
C GLY A 200 -21.89 7.36 3.19
N ALA A 201 -21.12 6.88 4.16
CA ALA A 201 -19.67 7.03 4.17
C ALA A 201 -18.97 6.00 3.25
N ALA A 202 -17.67 6.15 3.06
CA ALA A 202 -16.88 5.37 2.11
C ALA A 202 -16.93 3.85 2.29
N HIS A 203 -17.17 3.37 3.52
CA HIS A 203 -17.20 1.96 3.90
C HIS A 203 -18.56 1.49 4.42
N ASP A 204 -19.65 2.25 4.18
CA ASP A 204 -21.01 1.94 4.66
C ASP A 204 -21.39 0.47 4.43
N ASN A 205 -21.19 -0.04 3.23
CA ASN A 205 -21.52 -1.40 2.84
C ASN A 205 -20.27 -2.28 2.60
N ALA A 206 -19.25 -2.15 3.46
CA ALA A 206 -17.98 -2.86 3.34
C ALA A 206 -17.62 -3.59 4.65
N PRO A 207 -18.19 -4.79 4.91
CA PRO A 207 -18.07 -5.51 6.17
C PRO A 207 -16.63 -5.91 6.54
N ASP A 208 -15.71 -5.98 5.58
CA ASP A 208 -14.30 -6.30 5.82
C ASP A 208 -13.41 -5.04 5.95
N LYS A 209 -14.02 -3.84 5.89
CA LYS A 209 -13.34 -2.55 6.12
C LYS A 209 -13.40 -2.08 7.59
N ILE A 210 -13.95 -2.87 8.50
CA ILE A 210 -13.96 -2.57 9.94
C ILE A 210 -12.50 -2.47 10.44
N PRO A 211 -12.05 -1.29 10.95
CA PRO A 211 -10.64 -1.06 11.28
C PRO A 211 -10.05 -2.08 12.25
N ALA A 212 -10.79 -2.44 13.31
CA ALA A 212 -10.33 -3.42 14.30
C ALA A 212 -10.04 -4.81 13.69
N ARG A 213 -10.80 -5.23 12.67
CA ARG A 213 -10.56 -6.50 11.95
C ARG A 213 -9.31 -6.42 11.08
N ARG A 214 -9.10 -5.28 10.40
CA ARG A 214 -7.92 -5.06 9.56
C ARG A 214 -6.65 -4.96 10.40
N LEU A 215 -6.68 -4.20 11.50
CA LEU A 215 -5.58 -4.14 12.47
C LEU A 215 -5.24 -5.52 13.03
N ARG A 216 -6.23 -6.35 13.33
CA ARG A 216 -5.99 -7.73 13.76
C ARG A 216 -5.28 -8.57 12.70
N THR A 217 -5.63 -8.45 11.43
CA THR A 217 -4.92 -9.14 10.34
C THR A 217 -3.46 -8.69 10.27
N ILE A 218 -3.19 -7.39 10.36
CA ILE A 218 -1.84 -6.82 10.34
C ILE A 218 -1.05 -7.31 11.57
N GLU A 219 -1.67 -7.33 12.75
CA GLU A 219 -1.07 -7.85 13.97
C GLU A 219 -0.72 -9.34 13.87
N GLU A 220 -1.62 -10.16 13.30
CA GLU A 220 -1.38 -11.59 13.13
C GLU A 220 -0.23 -11.88 12.15
N ALA A 221 0.00 -11.03 11.15
CA ALA A 221 1.20 -11.09 10.31
C ALA A 221 2.47 -10.78 11.13
N GLY A 222 2.40 -9.79 12.00
CA GLY A 222 3.50 -9.45 12.91
C GLY A 222 3.86 -10.57 13.87
N ARG A 223 2.88 -11.22 14.47
CA ARG A 223 3.08 -12.39 15.35
C ARG A 223 3.79 -13.57 14.65
N ARG A 224 3.76 -13.60 13.32
CA ARG A 224 4.35 -14.65 12.46
C ARG A 224 5.60 -14.19 11.71
N ASN A 225 6.09 -12.97 12.01
CA ASN A 225 7.25 -12.37 11.35
C ASN A 225 7.13 -12.40 9.80
N VAL A 226 5.93 -12.10 9.29
CA VAL A 226 5.69 -12.00 7.85
C VAL A 226 5.86 -10.54 7.42
N PRO A 227 6.79 -10.23 6.48
CA PRO A 227 6.92 -8.90 5.93
C PRO A 227 5.58 -8.43 5.35
N PHE A 228 5.08 -7.29 5.82
CA PHE A 228 3.72 -6.88 5.54
C PHE A 228 3.64 -5.45 5.03
N THR A 229 2.89 -5.26 3.95
CA THR A 229 2.58 -3.95 3.36
C THR A 229 1.20 -3.51 3.85
N THR A 230 1.11 -2.27 4.35
CA THR A 230 -0.14 -1.63 4.73
C THR A 230 -0.15 -0.16 4.34
N GLY A 231 -1.16 0.60 4.68
CA GLY A 231 -1.18 2.03 4.37
C GLY A 231 -2.54 2.68 4.55
N LEU A 232 -2.58 3.95 4.15
CA LEU A 232 -3.74 4.82 4.22
C LEU A 232 -4.26 5.14 2.81
N LEU A 233 -5.57 5.30 2.70
CA LEU A 233 -6.22 5.98 1.58
C LEU A 233 -6.78 7.30 2.11
N ILE A 234 -6.24 8.43 1.64
CA ILE A 234 -6.66 9.77 2.07
C ILE A 234 -7.66 10.38 1.09
N GLY A 235 -8.56 11.22 1.61
CA GLY A 235 -9.60 11.90 0.82
C GLY A 235 -10.90 11.10 0.69
N ILE A 236 -11.14 10.13 1.56
CA ILE A 236 -12.35 9.29 1.56
C ILE A 236 -13.36 9.68 2.65
N GLY A 237 -13.20 10.88 3.24
CA GLY A 237 -14.10 11.43 4.25
C GLY A 237 -13.53 11.42 5.66
N GLU A 238 -12.30 10.99 5.83
CA GLU A 238 -11.55 11.04 7.10
C GLU A 238 -11.08 12.46 7.43
N THR A 239 -10.86 12.73 8.70
CA THR A 239 -10.22 13.97 9.19
C THR A 239 -8.69 13.88 9.15
N PRO A 240 -7.95 15.00 9.22
CA PRO A 240 -6.49 14.97 9.41
C PRO A 240 -6.08 14.20 10.67
N GLU A 241 -6.84 14.29 11.75
CA GLU A 241 -6.60 13.53 12.99
C GLU A 241 -6.78 12.04 12.79
N ASP A 242 -7.77 11.61 12.01
CA ASP A 242 -7.96 10.20 11.65
C ASP A 242 -6.75 9.64 10.88
N ARG A 243 -6.11 10.45 10.02
CA ARG A 243 -4.86 10.09 9.34
C ARG A 243 -3.73 9.88 10.35
N VAL A 244 -3.58 10.77 11.33
CA VAL A 244 -2.59 10.64 12.41
C VAL A 244 -2.86 9.39 13.24
N ASP A 245 -4.08 9.15 13.68
CA ASP A 245 -4.44 7.99 14.47
C ASP A 245 -4.20 6.69 13.71
N THR A 246 -4.44 6.69 12.41
CA THR A 246 -4.12 5.55 11.54
C THR A 246 -2.61 5.28 11.46
N LEU A 247 -1.81 6.33 11.27
CA LEU A 247 -0.34 6.23 11.27
C LEU A 247 0.20 5.75 12.61
N LEU A 248 -0.37 6.22 13.72
CA LEU A 248 0.00 5.79 15.07
C LEU A 248 -0.33 4.31 15.29
N ALA A 249 -1.49 3.84 14.85
CA ALA A 249 -1.87 2.44 14.96
C ALA A 249 -0.90 1.53 14.16
N ILE A 250 -0.51 1.93 12.95
CA ILE A 250 0.49 1.23 12.14
C ILE A 250 1.86 1.25 12.82
N ARG A 251 2.32 2.42 13.30
CA ARG A 251 3.58 2.58 14.02
C ARG A 251 3.67 1.65 15.24
N ASP A 252 2.62 1.60 16.02
CA ASP A 252 2.61 0.85 17.28
C ASP A 252 2.66 -0.67 17.00
N LEU A 253 2.02 -1.15 15.94
CA LEU A 253 2.18 -2.53 15.46
C LEU A 253 3.59 -2.80 14.96
N HIS A 254 4.19 -1.86 14.19
CA HIS A 254 5.57 -1.99 13.73
C HIS A 254 6.55 -2.02 14.91
N ARG A 255 6.44 -1.11 15.87
CA ARG A 255 7.29 -1.07 17.08
C ARG A 255 7.22 -2.37 17.88
N ARG A 256 6.05 -3.01 17.90
CA ARG A 256 5.85 -4.25 18.65
C ARG A 256 6.42 -5.47 17.95
N TYR A 257 6.33 -5.54 16.62
CA TYR A 257 6.65 -6.76 15.87
C TYR A 257 7.73 -6.59 14.82
N GLY A 258 8.08 -5.39 14.41
CA GLY A 258 9.12 -5.12 13.40
C GLY A 258 8.82 -5.61 11.99
N HIS A 259 7.57 -5.92 11.67
CA HIS A 259 7.17 -6.66 10.47
C HIS A 259 6.63 -5.81 9.33
N ILE A 260 6.25 -4.55 9.59
CA ILE A 260 5.69 -3.67 8.55
C ILE A 260 6.86 -3.19 7.69
N GLN A 261 6.95 -3.76 6.50
CA GLN A 261 8.01 -3.45 5.55
C GLN A 261 7.75 -2.17 4.78
N GLU A 262 6.47 -1.78 4.62
CA GLU A 262 6.07 -0.67 3.76
C GLU A 262 4.76 -0.06 4.26
N VAL A 263 4.71 1.27 4.28
CA VAL A 263 3.48 2.04 4.50
C VAL A 263 3.19 2.88 3.26
N ILE A 264 2.06 2.59 2.64
CA ILE A 264 1.58 3.27 1.43
C ILE A 264 0.73 4.47 1.84
N ILE A 265 1.06 5.66 1.35
CA ILE A 265 0.19 6.83 1.42
C ILE A 265 -0.43 7.01 0.04
N GLN A 266 -1.70 6.66 -0.09
CA GLN A 266 -2.43 6.73 -1.35
C GLN A 266 -3.50 7.82 -1.28
N ASN A 267 -3.64 8.61 -2.33
CA ASN A 267 -4.68 9.61 -2.44
C ASN A 267 -5.86 9.08 -3.27
N PHE A 268 -7.07 9.37 -2.79
CA PHE A 268 -8.30 9.13 -3.53
C PHE A 268 -8.29 9.90 -4.86
N ARG A 269 -8.75 9.25 -5.92
CA ARG A 269 -9.05 9.86 -7.21
C ARG A 269 -10.48 9.54 -7.60
N THR A 270 -11.22 10.55 -7.98
CA THR A 270 -12.60 10.39 -8.43
C THR A 270 -12.68 9.66 -9.78
N LYS A 271 -13.81 8.99 -10.01
CA LYS A 271 -14.08 8.22 -11.23
C LYS A 271 -15.58 8.30 -11.55
N PRO A 272 -15.97 8.31 -12.84
CA PRO A 272 -17.39 8.46 -13.21
C PRO A 272 -18.32 7.40 -12.64
N ASP A 273 -17.84 6.16 -12.54
CA ASP A 273 -18.66 4.98 -12.25
C ASP A 273 -18.55 4.49 -10.79
N ILE A 274 -18.19 5.38 -9.84
CA ILE A 274 -18.15 5.07 -8.43
C ILE A 274 -19.17 5.89 -7.63
N PRO A 275 -19.67 5.40 -6.48
CA PRO A 275 -20.55 6.18 -5.60
C PRO A 275 -19.97 7.56 -5.19
N MET A 276 -18.67 7.64 -4.94
CA MET A 276 -17.95 8.85 -4.54
C MET A 276 -17.48 9.72 -5.73
N ARG A 277 -18.11 9.63 -6.91
CA ARG A 277 -17.70 10.37 -8.12
C ARG A 277 -17.67 11.89 -7.97
N ASP A 278 -18.51 12.43 -7.09
CA ASP A 278 -18.65 13.87 -6.85
C ASP A 278 -17.90 14.33 -5.57
N TRP A 279 -17.12 13.46 -4.93
CA TRP A 279 -16.35 13.80 -3.74
C TRP A 279 -15.07 14.55 -4.12
N PRO A 280 -14.63 15.51 -3.28
CA PRO A 280 -13.39 16.24 -3.54
C PRO A 280 -12.17 15.32 -3.44
N GLU A 281 -11.25 15.47 -4.38
CA GLU A 281 -9.95 14.82 -4.30
C GLU A 281 -9.06 15.55 -3.30
N PRO A 282 -8.20 14.83 -2.55
CA PRO A 282 -7.24 15.49 -1.68
C PRO A 282 -6.23 16.30 -2.50
N THR A 283 -5.86 17.45 -1.97
CA THR A 283 -4.88 18.36 -2.57
C THR A 283 -3.46 17.76 -2.49
N GLN A 284 -2.57 18.25 -3.35
CA GLN A 284 -1.14 17.92 -3.26
C GLN A 284 -0.57 18.29 -1.88
N GLY A 285 -0.95 19.44 -1.32
CA GLY A 285 -0.53 19.87 0.02
C GLY A 285 -0.95 18.89 1.12
N GLU A 286 -2.17 18.33 1.07
CA GLU A 286 -2.62 17.31 2.03
C GLU A 286 -1.81 16.02 1.89
N MET A 287 -1.48 15.62 0.66
CA MET A 287 -0.63 14.46 0.41
C MET A 287 0.77 14.66 1.00
N LEU A 288 1.39 15.82 0.72
CA LEU A 288 2.73 16.16 1.22
C LEU A 288 2.77 16.20 2.76
N ARG A 289 1.77 16.83 3.41
CA ARG A 289 1.68 16.87 4.89
C ARG A 289 1.54 15.47 5.47
N THR A 290 0.68 14.64 4.88
CA THR A 290 0.45 13.27 5.37
C THR A 290 1.72 12.43 5.26
N ILE A 291 2.46 12.51 4.15
CA ILE A 291 3.74 11.80 3.96
C ILE A 291 4.78 12.31 4.95
N ALA A 292 4.90 13.63 5.11
CA ALA A 292 5.88 14.22 6.02
C ALA A 292 5.65 13.80 7.48
N VAL A 293 4.39 13.83 7.94
CA VAL A 293 4.02 13.35 9.28
C VAL A 293 4.28 11.85 9.42
N ALA A 294 3.96 11.05 8.40
CA ALA A 294 4.25 9.62 8.39
C ALA A 294 5.76 9.35 8.52
N ARG A 295 6.60 10.11 7.80
CA ARG A 295 8.07 10.01 7.89
C ARG A 295 8.59 10.36 9.28
N LEU A 296 8.05 11.38 9.90
CA LEU A 296 8.45 11.80 11.25
C LEU A 296 7.99 10.80 12.33
N LEU A 297 6.83 10.16 12.14
CA LEU A 297 6.32 9.12 13.06
C LEU A 297 7.06 7.79 12.92
N MET A 298 7.50 7.45 11.71
CA MET A 298 8.12 6.18 11.35
C MET A 298 9.37 6.42 10.46
N PRO A 299 10.45 6.95 11.04
CA PRO A 299 11.60 7.43 10.27
C PRO A 299 12.39 6.31 9.56
N ASP A 300 12.30 5.09 10.04
CA ASP A 300 13.01 3.89 9.57
C ASP A 300 12.17 2.97 8.67
N VAL A 301 10.85 3.17 8.62
CA VAL A 301 9.95 2.38 7.77
C VAL A 301 10.01 2.86 6.31
N ASN A 302 9.82 1.96 5.34
CA ASN A 302 9.69 2.37 3.95
C ASN A 302 8.34 3.02 3.71
N LEU A 303 8.36 4.26 3.22
CA LEU A 303 7.17 5.00 2.82
C LEU A 303 7.06 5.03 1.31
N GLN A 304 5.91 4.61 0.83
CA GLN A 304 5.55 4.56 -0.58
C GLN A 304 4.42 5.53 -0.90
N ALA A 305 4.51 6.19 -2.05
CA ALA A 305 3.38 6.89 -2.64
C ALA A 305 3.32 6.61 -4.15
N PRO A 306 2.14 6.24 -4.70
CA PRO A 306 2.00 5.93 -6.13
C PRO A 306 2.21 7.17 -7.00
N PRO A 307 3.17 7.17 -7.96
CA PRO A 307 3.47 8.36 -8.76
C PRO A 307 2.35 8.70 -9.75
N ASN A 308 1.64 7.71 -10.28
CA ASN A 308 0.53 7.92 -11.22
C ASN A 308 -0.64 8.71 -10.62
N LEU A 309 -0.85 8.63 -9.33
CA LEU A 309 -1.94 9.34 -8.64
C LEU A 309 -1.61 10.80 -8.29
N SER A 310 -0.34 11.19 -8.39
CA SER A 310 0.15 12.55 -8.09
C SER A 310 0.78 13.24 -9.31
N ALA A 311 0.57 12.70 -10.52
CA ALA A 311 1.03 13.33 -11.75
C ALA A 311 0.35 14.70 -11.95
N PRO A 312 1.09 15.72 -12.47
CA PRO A 312 2.47 15.65 -12.95
C PRO A 312 3.55 15.92 -11.88
N TYR A 313 3.19 16.21 -10.62
CA TYR A 313 4.06 16.73 -9.56
C TYR A 313 4.53 15.64 -8.58
N TYR A 314 4.57 14.37 -8.99
CA TYR A 314 4.90 13.27 -8.10
C TYR A 314 6.32 13.32 -7.51
N ASP A 315 7.27 13.98 -8.18
CA ASP A 315 8.64 14.15 -7.67
C ASP A 315 8.72 15.00 -6.38
N GLU A 316 7.71 15.86 -6.10
CA GLU A 316 7.60 16.58 -4.84
C GLU A 316 7.38 15.63 -3.64
N LEU A 317 6.84 14.42 -3.87
CA LEU A 317 6.66 13.42 -2.82
C LEU A 317 7.99 12.96 -2.21
N LEU A 318 9.10 13.05 -2.96
CA LEU A 318 10.45 12.78 -2.46
C LEU A 318 10.87 13.80 -1.39
N ASP A 319 10.48 15.05 -1.57
CA ASP A 319 10.76 16.13 -0.62
C ASP A 319 9.96 15.93 0.68
N ALA A 320 8.79 15.30 0.60
CA ALA A 320 7.99 14.93 1.77
C ALA A 320 8.52 13.67 2.51
N GLY A 321 9.47 12.94 1.91
CA GLY A 321 10.18 11.87 2.61
C GLY A 321 9.85 10.45 2.21
N ILE A 322 9.19 10.19 1.07
CA ILE A 322 9.07 8.82 0.55
C ILE A 322 10.44 8.27 0.15
N ASN A 323 10.58 6.96 0.15
CA ASN A 323 11.73 6.25 -0.37
C ASN A 323 11.36 5.11 -1.34
N ASP A 324 10.08 5.02 -1.71
CA ASP A 324 9.58 4.01 -2.66
C ASP A 324 8.46 4.56 -3.53
N TRP A 325 8.48 4.22 -4.81
CA TRP A 325 7.45 4.56 -5.78
C TRP A 325 6.34 3.50 -5.88
N GLY A 326 6.50 2.39 -5.20
CA GLY A 326 5.60 1.26 -5.28
C GLY A 326 5.73 0.45 -6.55
N GLY A 327 4.64 -0.15 -6.95
CA GLY A 327 4.62 -1.02 -8.10
C GLY A 327 4.38 -0.29 -9.41
N ILE A 328 5.27 -0.52 -10.35
CA ILE A 328 5.14 -0.05 -11.73
C ILE A 328 5.01 -1.27 -12.64
N SER A 329 3.95 -1.32 -13.43
CA SER A 329 3.76 -2.42 -14.38
C SER A 329 4.05 -1.99 -15.82
N PRO A 330 4.93 -2.71 -16.53
CA PRO A 330 5.14 -2.50 -17.95
C PRO A 330 4.07 -3.16 -18.82
N LEU A 331 3.19 -3.98 -18.24
CA LEU A 331 2.24 -4.83 -18.96
C LEU A 331 0.78 -4.52 -18.61
N THR A 332 0.47 -4.43 -17.33
CA THR A 332 -0.90 -4.34 -16.83
C THR A 332 -1.22 -2.92 -16.37
N PRO A 333 -2.46 -2.43 -16.58
CA PRO A 333 -2.88 -1.13 -16.05
C PRO A 333 -2.97 -1.18 -14.51
N ASP A 334 -3.14 -0.01 -13.91
CA ASP A 334 -3.64 0.09 -12.56
C ASP A 334 -5.16 -0.22 -12.58
N PHE A 335 -5.54 -1.42 -12.15
CA PHE A 335 -6.95 -1.84 -12.15
C PHE A 335 -7.82 -1.07 -11.14
N ILE A 336 -7.21 -0.38 -10.20
CA ILE A 336 -7.91 0.45 -9.19
C ILE A 336 -8.07 1.88 -9.70
N ASN A 337 -7.12 2.37 -10.51
CA ASN A 337 -7.12 3.71 -11.09
C ASN A 337 -6.76 3.65 -12.59
N PRO A 338 -7.58 2.99 -13.42
CA PRO A 338 -7.24 2.71 -14.82
C PRO A 338 -7.08 3.99 -15.67
N GLU A 339 -7.62 5.11 -15.22
CA GLU A 339 -7.49 6.42 -15.86
C GLU A 339 -6.15 7.12 -15.55
N LYS A 340 -5.33 6.55 -14.66
CA LYS A 340 -4.03 7.07 -14.25
C LYS A 340 -2.92 6.09 -14.67
N PRO A 341 -2.39 6.21 -15.88
CA PRO A 341 -1.35 5.30 -16.37
C PRO A 341 -0.06 5.42 -15.54
N TRP A 342 0.67 4.32 -15.46
CA TRP A 342 1.99 4.31 -14.86
C TRP A 342 2.95 5.25 -15.61
N PRO A 343 3.82 5.99 -14.92
CA PRO A 343 4.88 6.73 -15.60
C PRO A 343 5.85 5.75 -16.29
N HIS A 344 6.45 6.20 -17.38
CA HIS A 344 7.53 5.45 -17.99
C HIS A 344 8.74 5.37 -17.04
N LEU A 345 9.37 4.19 -16.96
CA LEU A 345 10.49 3.97 -16.03
C LEU A 345 11.67 4.93 -16.27
N GLU A 346 11.94 5.30 -17.51
CA GLU A 346 12.98 6.27 -17.83
C GLU A 346 12.64 7.67 -17.29
N GLU A 347 11.40 8.11 -17.41
CA GLU A 347 10.93 9.36 -16.83
C GLU A 347 11.03 9.34 -15.30
N LEU A 348 10.54 8.25 -14.68
CA LEU A 348 10.60 8.06 -13.23
C LEU A 348 12.06 8.13 -12.74
N LYS A 349 12.97 7.49 -13.48
CA LYS A 349 14.41 7.51 -13.19
C LYS A 349 14.97 8.91 -13.29
N LEU A 350 14.75 9.62 -14.40
CA LEU A 350 15.25 10.98 -14.60
C LEU A 350 14.79 11.94 -13.50
N ARG A 351 13.51 11.91 -13.12
CA ARG A 351 12.98 12.76 -12.06
C ARG A 351 13.54 12.39 -10.68
N THR A 352 13.74 11.08 -10.41
CA THR A 352 14.37 10.61 -9.17
C THR A 352 15.82 11.06 -9.08
N GLU A 353 16.58 10.93 -10.17
CA GLU A 353 17.99 11.34 -10.26
C GLU A 353 18.16 12.87 -10.18
N ALA A 354 17.23 13.63 -10.74
CA ALA A 354 17.20 15.09 -10.62
C ALA A 354 17.06 15.58 -9.17
N LYS A 355 16.46 14.77 -8.29
CA LYS A 355 16.39 15.01 -6.82
C LYS A 355 17.60 14.47 -6.05
N GLY A 356 18.63 13.96 -6.75
CA GLY A 356 19.87 13.46 -6.14
C GLY A 356 19.82 12.03 -5.60
N TYR A 357 18.85 11.23 -6.02
CA TYR A 357 18.69 9.83 -5.61
C TYR A 357 18.97 8.86 -6.75
N SER A 358 19.42 7.66 -6.43
CA SER A 358 19.46 6.55 -7.38
C SER A 358 18.15 5.76 -7.35
N LEU A 359 17.63 5.37 -8.52
CA LEU A 359 16.45 4.51 -8.63
C LEU A 359 16.87 3.04 -8.71
N ARG A 360 16.33 2.19 -7.82
CA ARG A 360 16.61 0.75 -7.77
C ARG A 360 15.32 -0.07 -7.83
N GLN A 361 15.34 -1.14 -8.62
CA GLN A 361 14.26 -2.14 -8.60
C GLN A 361 14.41 -3.02 -7.36
N ARG A 362 13.38 -3.07 -6.51
CA ARG A 362 13.27 -4.00 -5.39
C ARG A 362 12.46 -5.25 -5.74
N LEU A 363 12.55 -6.24 -4.90
CA LEU A 363 11.65 -7.39 -4.86
C LEU A 363 10.31 -7.02 -4.15
N PRO A 364 9.29 -7.89 -4.12
CA PRO A 364 8.09 -7.68 -3.29
C PRO A 364 8.39 -7.66 -1.78
N VAL A 365 9.62 -7.96 -1.40
CA VAL A 365 10.16 -7.85 -0.05
C VAL A 365 11.38 -6.93 -0.05
N TYR A 366 11.51 -6.09 0.97
CA TYR A 366 12.63 -5.16 1.08
C TYR A 366 13.90 -5.85 1.60
N PRO A 367 15.09 -5.31 1.27
CA PRO A 367 16.38 -5.95 1.63
C PRO A 367 16.53 -6.26 3.11
N GLU A 368 16.07 -5.39 4.00
CA GLU A 368 16.16 -5.56 5.45
C GLU A 368 15.36 -6.74 6.02
N PHE A 369 14.37 -7.24 5.27
CA PHE A 369 13.54 -8.39 5.65
C PHE A 369 14.04 -9.72 5.08
N LEU A 370 14.94 -9.70 4.10
CA LEU A 370 15.48 -10.91 3.46
C LEU A 370 16.23 -11.85 4.43
N PRO A 371 17.00 -11.39 5.41
CA PRO A 371 17.73 -12.31 6.33
C PRO A 371 16.79 -13.31 7.01
N ALA A 372 15.61 -12.88 7.46
CA ALA A 372 14.63 -13.77 8.09
C ALA A 372 14.01 -14.78 7.09
N LEU A 373 13.90 -14.41 5.81
CA LEU A 373 13.36 -15.29 4.78
C LEU A 373 14.40 -16.31 4.25
N ARG A 374 15.68 -15.94 4.27
CA ARG A 374 16.78 -16.84 3.84
C ARG A 374 16.97 -18.07 4.73
N THR A 375 16.42 -18.06 5.94
CA THR A 375 16.39 -19.24 6.81
C THR A 375 15.35 -20.28 6.43
N ARG A 376 14.42 -19.92 5.51
CA ARG A 376 13.41 -20.82 4.98
C ARG A 376 14.03 -21.76 3.95
N THR A 377 13.36 -22.88 3.71
CA THR A 377 13.73 -23.89 2.70
C THR A 377 12.61 -24.05 1.68
N GLY A 378 12.92 -24.73 0.58
CA GLY A 378 11.96 -25.04 -0.48
C GLY A 378 11.91 -24.00 -1.59
N LEU A 379 10.92 -24.15 -2.48
CA LEU A 379 10.83 -23.42 -3.75
C LEU A 379 10.86 -21.89 -3.60
N LEU A 380 10.19 -21.33 -2.58
CA LEU A 380 10.22 -19.89 -2.33
C LEU A 380 11.64 -19.38 -2.03
N ALA A 381 12.41 -20.11 -1.22
CA ALA A 381 13.79 -19.74 -0.90
C ALA A 381 14.70 -19.81 -2.13
N GLU A 382 14.55 -20.85 -2.94
CA GLU A 382 15.28 -21.01 -4.22
C GLU A 382 14.97 -19.88 -5.19
N ARG A 383 13.69 -19.47 -5.31
CA ARG A 383 13.27 -18.35 -6.17
C ARG A 383 13.81 -17.01 -5.66
N LEU A 384 13.74 -16.77 -4.34
CA LEU A 384 14.31 -15.57 -3.73
C LEU A 384 15.81 -15.45 -4.03
N GLU A 385 16.58 -16.52 -3.85
CA GLU A 385 18.01 -16.54 -4.14
C GLU A 385 18.30 -16.27 -5.62
N ALA A 386 17.54 -16.86 -6.52
CA ALA A 386 17.71 -16.70 -7.96
C ALA A 386 17.53 -15.26 -8.44
N VAL A 387 16.60 -14.51 -7.85
CA VAL A 387 16.24 -13.15 -8.30
C VAL A 387 16.86 -12.03 -7.47
N THR A 388 17.54 -12.34 -6.36
CA THR A 388 18.13 -11.37 -5.43
C THR A 388 19.61 -11.11 -5.76
N ASP A 389 20.03 -9.84 -5.82
CA ASP A 389 21.44 -9.47 -5.90
C ASP A 389 22.12 -9.49 -4.52
N TYR A 390 23.42 -9.15 -4.46
CA TYR A 390 24.20 -9.17 -3.21
C TYR A 390 23.78 -8.08 -2.21
N GLU A 391 23.11 -7.01 -2.67
CA GLU A 391 22.59 -5.94 -1.82
C GLU A 391 21.13 -6.17 -1.39
N GLY A 392 20.49 -7.24 -1.89
CA GLY A 392 19.09 -7.56 -1.55
C GLY A 392 18.05 -6.94 -2.49
N TYR A 393 18.46 -6.33 -3.59
CA TYR A 393 17.58 -5.82 -4.63
C TYR A 393 17.33 -6.84 -5.73
N ALA A 394 16.44 -6.50 -6.67
CA ALA A 394 16.22 -7.33 -7.82
C ALA A 394 17.49 -7.45 -8.66
N ARG A 395 17.89 -8.68 -8.96
CA ARG A 395 19.03 -8.95 -9.84
C ARG A 395 18.71 -8.38 -11.23
N ARG A 396 19.60 -7.56 -11.75
CA ARG A 396 19.47 -7.09 -13.14
C ARG A 396 19.51 -8.30 -14.05
N THR A 397 18.41 -8.63 -14.68
CA THR A 397 18.41 -9.55 -15.81
C THR A 397 19.17 -8.83 -16.91
N LEU A 398 20.33 -9.34 -17.33
CA LEU A 398 20.92 -8.97 -18.58
C LEU A 398 19.85 -9.26 -19.63
N ALA A 399 19.30 -8.22 -20.26
CA ALA A 399 18.41 -8.41 -21.39
C ALA A 399 19.19 -9.26 -22.43
N ALA A 400 18.64 -10.45 -22.71
CA ALA A 400 19.16 -11.30 -23.76
C ALA A 400 18.87 -10.67 -25.12
#